data_38cf48979d92ef735ffef0c559afef22
#
_entry.id   38cf48979d92ef735ffef0c559afef22
#
_cell.length_a   1.000
_cell.length_b   1.000
_cell.length_c   1.000
_cell.angle_alpha   90.00
_cell.angle_beta   90.00
_cell.angle_gamma   90.00
#
_symmetry.space_group_name_H-M   'P 1'
#
loop_
_entity.id
_entity.type
_entity.pdbx_description
1 polymer ?
#
loop_
_entity_poly.entity_id
_entity_poly.type
_entity_poly.pdbx_seq_one_letter_code
_entity_poly.pdbx_strand_id
1 'polypeptide(L)'
;MKSIIVVGIGPGSIEDMTVAVRETLRTADIVIGYKYYFQFISCYISSHTKCIDTGMKKERERAEKAFEIAEQGHQVVVISSGDAGIYGMASLIYEMKYQRGSDIDIIVHPGISAFQKAASLLGAPISHDFCVLSLSDLMTPWALIERRIKAAAEADFVTAVYNPRSNERYWQLDRLREIFLNEGRSLDTPVGYVRQAGRDGETVKITTLAALDTKDIDMLTVIIIGNSQTKALQCDNGRDKNVMITPRGYYANENPPSGGLGGAIMTQSFRTILSEMKRPNIPIDKRWLMLHAIHTTADFNMEDILHIDDEAPARIFESINSGKLKTIVTDVTMVVSGIRKAALSRLGIEAKCYLQDSRVAEMSEKYGITRTQAGIRLAVEEHPDALFVFGNAPTALLELCELMRHGKAHPIGVIAAPVGFVHVKESKYAVKSFSDVPKIIVEGRKGGSNIAATLCNAIMTLDDAEQIKPGRDF
;
A
#
# COMPACT_ATOMS: atom_id res chain seq x y z
N MET A 1 51.79 5.45 10.45
CA MET A 1 50.59 6.00 11.15
C MET A 1 49.81 4.83 11.68
N LYS A 2 49.43 4.86 12.96
CA LYS A 2 48.59 3.78 13.54
C LYS A 2 47.18 3.90 12.97
N SER A 3 46.78 3.03 12.05
CA SER A 3 45.43 3.08 11.49
C SER A 3 44.92 1.70 11.10
N ILE A 4 43.58 1.56 11.16
CA ILE A 4 42.88 0.42 10.61
C ILE A 4 42.01 0.91 9.46
N ILE A 5 42.24 0.40 8.26
CA ILE A 5 41.43 0.69 7.06
C ILE A 5 40.50 -0.47 6.82
N VAL A 6 39.20 -0.26 6.97
CA VAL A 6 38.18 -1.28 6.68
C VAL A 6 37.68 -1.09 5.25
N VAL A 7 37.86 -2.08 4.41
CA VAL A 7 37.53 -1.97 2.99
C VAL A 7 36.43 -2.93 2.56
N GLY A 8 35.45 -2.43 1.85
CA GLY A 8 34.42 -3.22 1.18
C GLY A 8 34.93 -3.67 -0.20
N ILE A 9 35.25 -4.95 -0.35
CA ILE A 9 35.86 -5.49 -1.58
C ILE A 9 34.84 -5.75 -2.71
N GLY A 10 33.59 -5.34 -2.54
CA GLY A 10 32.52 -5.63 -3.49
C GLY A 10 31.96 -7.05 -3.38
N PRO A 11 31.00 -7.43 -4.24
CA PRO A 11 30.27 -8.70 -4.14
C PRO A 11 31.12 -9.91 -4.59
N GLY A 12 32.16 -9.69 -5.39
CA GLY A 12 33.07 -10.74 -5.83
C GLY A 12 33.73 -10.50 -7.20
N SER A 13 33.09 -9.71 -8.08
CA SER A 13 33.68 -9.32 -9.36
C SER A 13 34.74 -8.23 -9.16
N ILE A 14 35.81 -8.33 -9.94
CA ILE A 14 36.91 -7.34 -9.96
C ILE A 14 36.43 -5.97 -10.45
N GLU A 15 35.48 -5.93 -11.37
CA GLU A 15 34.90 -4.71 -11.93
C GLU A 15 34.08 -3.94 -10.88
N ASP A 16 33.51 -4.65 -9.92
CA ASP A 16 32.67 -4.07 -8.87
C ASP A 16 33.49 -3.57 -7.65
N MET A 17 34.81 -3.65 -7.69
CA MET A 17 35.69 -3.12 -6.64
C MET A 17 36.02 -1.65 -6.94
N THR A 18 35.82 -0.78 -5.95
CA THR A 18 36.11 0.66 -6.10
C THR A 18 37.62 0.92 -6.27
N VAL A 19 37.96 2.02 -6.97
CA VAL A 19 39.36 2.43 -7.19
C VAL A 19 40.09 2.63 -5.86
N ALA A 20 39.42 3.28 -4.88
CA ALA A 20 39.99 3.51 -3.54
C ALA A 20 40.40 2.22 -2.83
N VAL A 21 39.57 1.18 -2.93
CA VAL A 21 39.84 -0.13 -2.33
C VAL A 21 41.02 -0.81 -3.04
N ARG A 22 41.06 -0.77 -4.39
CA ARG A 22 42.19 -1.34 -5.15
C ARG A 22 43.53 -0.71 -4.78
N GLU A 23 43.59 0.63 -4.71
CA GLU A 23 44.81 1.34 -4.35
C GLU A 23 45.22 1.06 -2.87
N THR A 24 44.25 0.99 -1.95
CA THR A 24 44.51 0.59 -0.57
C THR A 24 45.13 -0.82 -0.48
N LEU A 25 44.59 -1.79 -1.24
CA LEU A 25 45.11 -3.16 -1.27
C LEU A 25 46.51 -3.25 -1.88
N ARG A 26 46.81 -2.47 -2.91
CA ARG A 26 48.16 -2.43 -3.56
C ARG A 26 49.24 -1.93 -2.65
N THR A 27 48.90 -1.01 -1.75
CA THR A 27 49.85 -0.37 -0.83
C THR A 27 49.83 -0.98 0.58
N ALA A 28 49.01 -2.00 0.80
CA ALA A 28 48.84 -2.63 2.11
C ALA A 28 50.02 -3.53 2.47
N ASP A 29 50.63 -3.29 3.63
CA ASP A 29 51.64 -4.18 4.23
C ASP A 29 50.99 -5.39 4.89
N ILE A 30 49.82 -5.19 5.54
CA ILE A 30 49.13 -6.22 6.29
C ILE A 30 47.63 -6.18 5.93
N VAL A 31 47.10 -7.31 5.48
CA VAL A 31 45.67 -7.51 5.18
C VAL A 31 45.11 -8.63 6.04
N ILE A 32 44.04 -8.36 6.75
CA ILE A 32 43.31 -9.30 7.60
C ILE A 32 41.93 -9.57 7.03
N GLY A 33 41.54 -10.83 6.94
CA GLY A 33 40.23 -11.17 6.39
C GLY A 33 39.75 -12.59 6.62
N TYR A 34 38.58 -12.91 6.17
CA TYR A 34 38.11 -14.28 6.06
C TYR A 34 38.84 -14.97 4.92
N LYS A 35 39.34 -16.17 5.13
CA LYS A 35 40.15 -16.93 4.19
C LYS A 35 39.59 -16.95 2.76
N TYR A 36 38.28 -17.19 2.65
CA TYR A 36 37.60 -17.25 1.36
C TYR A 36 37.68 -15.94 0.56
N TYR A 37 37.80 -14.78 1.22
CA TYR A 37 37.81 -13.47 0.52
C TYR A 37 39.15 -13.14 -0.12
N PHE A 38 40.25 -13.76 0.29
CA PHE A 38 41.57 -13.50 -0.31
C PHE A 38 41.64 -13.87 -1.79
N GLN A 39 40.88 -14.85 -2.24
CA GLN A 39 40.80 -15.18 -3.68
C GLN A 39 40.31 -14.02 -4.57
N PHE A 40 39.46 -13.12 -4.04
CA PHE A 40 38.92 -12.00 -4.79
C PHE A 40 39.86 -10.79 -4.85
N ILE A 41 40.93 -10.76 -4.04
CA ILE A 41 41.89 -9.66 -3.96
C ILE A 41 43.30 -10.05 -4.37
N SER A 42 43.54 -11.31 -4.66
CA SER A 42 44.89 -11.85 -4.92
C SER A 42 45.68 -11.12 -5.99
N CYS A 43 45.01 -10.57 -7.03
CA CYS A 43 45.61 -9.80 -8.08
C CYS A 43 45.98 -8.35 -7.70
N TYR A 44 45.52 -7.84 -6.56
CA TYR A 44 45.76 -6.47 -6.10
C TYR A 44 46.75 -6.38 -4.95
N ILE A 45 47.00 -7.45 -4.24
CA ILE A 45 47.95 -7.48 -3.10
C ILE A 45 49.36 -7.76 -3.63
N SER A 46 50.35 -7.10 -3.02
CA SER A 46 51.78 -7.33 -3.32
C SER A 46 52.22 -8.69 -2.78
N SER A 47 53.28 -9.28 -3.39
CA SER A 47 53.96 -10.47 -2.82
C SER A 47 54.57 -10.26 -1.44
N HIS A 48 54.77 -9.00 -1.03
CA HIS A 48 55.25 -8.62 0.28
C HIS A 48 54.13 -8.40 1.30
N THR A 49 52.88 -8.31 0.87
CA THR A 49 51.72 -8.13 1.76
C THR A 49 51.53 -9.34 2.66
N LYS A 50 51.55 -9.12 3.96
CA LYS A 50 51.29 -10.17 4.97
C LYS A 50 49.75 -10.38 5.06
N CYS A 51 49.29 -11.52 4.58
CA CYS A 51 47.88 -11.92 4.67
C CYS A 51 47.66 -12.71 5.98
N ILE A 52 46.69 -12.26 6.78
CA ILE A 52 46.27 -12.96 8.02
C ILE A 52 44.86 -13.43 7.83
N ASP A 53 44.68 -14.73 7.67
CA ASP A 53 43.37 -15.31 7.54
C ASP A 53 42.79 -15.70 8.93
N THR A 54 41.46 -15.58 9.02
CA THR A 54 40.67 -16.03 10.15
C THR A 54 39.50 -16.86 9.65
N GLY A 55 39.05 -17.80 10.47
CA GLY A 55 37.92 -18.68 10.10
C GLY A 55 36.58 -17.96 10.02
N MET A 56 35.57 -18.71 9.58
CA MET A 56 34.17 -18.28 9.61
C MET A 56 33.69 -18.12 11.07
N LYS A 57 32.79 -17.16 11.34
CA LYS A 57 32.29 -16.84 12.70
C LYS A 57 33.37 -16.32 13.66
N LYS A 58 34.47 -15.78 13.13
CA LYS A 58 35.60 -15.25 13.91
C LYS A 58 35.82 -13.75 13.72
N GLU A 59 34.72 -13.02 13.52
CA GLU A 59 34.75 -11.58 13.27
C GLU A 59 35.41 -10.80 14.41
N ARG A 60 35.12 -11.19 15.66
CA ARG A 60 35.69 -10.57 16.86
C ARG A 60 37.21 -10.82 16.95
N GLU A 61 37.68 -12.06 16.77
CA GLU A 61 39.11 -12.39 16.73
C GLU A 61 39.84 -11.59 15.63
N ARG A 62 39.20 -11.43 14.48
CA ARG A 62 39.72 -10.63 13.35
C ARG A 62 39.88 -9.17 13.73
N ALA A 63 38.89 -8.57 14.39
CA ALA A 63 38.98 -7.21 14.88
C ALA A 63 40.04 -7.05 15.97
N GLU A 64 40.10 -7.97 16.93
CA GLU A 64 41.13 -7.97 18.00
C GLU A 64 42.55 -7.96 17.41
N LYS A 65 42.84 -8.85 16.44
CA LYS A 65 44.12 -8.88 15.73
C LYS A 65 44.46 -7.61 14.99
N ALA A 66 43.44 -6.96 14.38
CA ALA A 66 43.66 -5.69 13.70
C ALA A 66 44.07 -4.59 14.66
N PHE A 67 43.49 -4.51 15.85
CA PHE A 67 43.90 -3.57 16.89
C PHE A 67 45.29 -3.88 17.45
N GLU A 68 45.60 -5.15 17.79
CA GLU A 68 46.90 -5.57 18.29
C GLU A 68 48.03 -5.16 17.34
N ILE A 69 47.87 -5.33 16.05
CA ILE A 69 48.86 -4.96 15.03
C ILE A 69 48.96 -3.45 14.84
N ALA A 70 47.82 -2.77 14.82
CA ALA A 70 47.82 -1.32 14.70
C ALA A 70 48.44 -0.63 15.92
N GLU A 71 48.25 -1.15 17.13
CA GLU A 71 48.91 -0.68 18.36
C GLU A 71 50.44 -0.80 18.32
N GLN A 72 50.97 -1.75 17.53
CA GLN A 72 52.41 -1.89 17.27
C GLN A 72 52.95 -0.86 16.26
N GLY A 73 52.10 0.02 15.76
CA GLY A 73 52.49 1.12 14.86
C GLY A 73 52.27 0.84 13.38
N HIS A 74 51.67 -0.29 13.02
CA HIS A 74 51.40 -0.66 11.63
C HIS A 74 50.08 -0.10 11.13
N GLN A 75 49.98 0.05 9.81
CA GLN A 75 48.72 0.25 9.11
C GLN A 75 48.14 -1.14 8.75
N VAL A 76 46.88 -1.37 9.10
CA VAL A 76 46.22 -2.66 8.89
C VAL A 76 44.99 -2.47 8.01
N VAL A 77 44.86 -3.27 6.96
CA VAL A 77 43.68 -3.32 6.10
C VAL A 77 42.82 -4.51 6.50
N VAL A 78 41.55 -4.26 6.83
CA VAL A 78 40.55 -5.30 7.16
C VAL A 78 39.57 -5.40 6.00
N ILE A 79 39.53 -6.56 5.34
CA ILE A 79 38.63 -6.78 4.20
C ILE A 79 37.25 -7.30 4.64
N SER A 80 36.21 -6.77 3.99
CA SER A 80 34.81 -7.17 4.15
C SER A 80 34.19 -7.42 2.78
N SER A 81 33.46 -8.50 2.60
CA SER A 81 32.71 -8.73 1.34
C SER A 81 31.58 -7.73 1.19
N GLY A 82 31.26 -7.32 -0.02
CA GLY A 82 30.29 -6.30 -0.30
C GLY A 82 30.75 -4.91 0.18
N ASP A 83 29.89 -4.21 0.89
CA ASP A 83 30.22 -2.97 1.59
C ASP A 83 30.63 -3.26 3.05
N ALA A 84 31.61 -2.48 3.53
CA ALA A 84 32.14 -2.67 4.89
C ALA A 84 31.15 -2.24 5.99
N GLY A 85 30.20 -1.36 5.70
CA GLY A 85 29.20 -0.83 6.64
C GLY A 85 27.87 -1.58 6.62
N ILE A 86 27.58 -2.35 5.56
CA ILE A 86 26.30 -3.07 5.42
C ILE A 86 26.49 -4.53 5.83
N TYR A 87 26.15 -4.88 7.08
CA TYR A 87 26.39 -6.19 7.70
C TYR A 87 27.86 -6.64 7.61
N GLY A 88 28.79 -5.67 7.50
CA GLY A 88 30.22 -5.88 7.35
C GLY A 88 31.00 -5.62 8.63
N MET A 89 32.32 -5.49 8.50
CA MET A 89 33.26 -5.39 9.63
C MET A 89 33.33 -4.01 10.27
N ALA A 90 32.85 -2.94 9.61
CA ALA A 90 33.08 -1.56 10.05
C ALA A 90 32.46 -1.28 11.44
N SER A 91 31.21 -1.72 11.69
CA SER A 91 30.57 -1.47 12.99
C SER A 91 31.33 -2.14 14.13
N LEU A 92 31.76 -3.40 13.95
CA LEU A 92 32.50 -4.13 14.97
C LEU A 92 33.86 -3.46 15.30
N ILE A 93 34.55 -2.94 14.27
CA ILE A 93 35.81 -2.19 14.48
C ILE A 93 35.56 -0.91 15.27
N TYR A 94 34.50 -0.13 14.96
CA TYR A 94 34.14 1.07 15.71
C TYR A 94 33.69 0.74 17.15
N GLU A 95 32.88 -0.30 17.35
CA GLU A 95 32.47 -0.73 18.68
C GLU A 95 33.67 -1.14 19.53
N MET A 96 34.62 -1.89 18.96
CA MET A 96 35.84 -2.31 19.66
C MET A 96 36.75 -1.12 19.98
N LYS A 97 36.92 -0.15 19.08
CA LYS A 97 37.61 1.12 19.36
C LYS A 97 37.03 1.80 20.59
N TYR A 98 35.72 1.96 20.62
CA TYR A 98 35.02 2.59 21.73
C TYR A 98 35.21 1.84 23.04
N GLN A 99 35.04 0.52 23.04
CA GLN A 99 35.21 -0.30 24.25
C GLN A 99 36.65 -0.31 24.79
N ARG A 100 37.67 -0.24 23.92
CA ARG A 100 39.09 -0.19 24.30
C ARG A 100 39.57 1.20 24.67
N GLY A 101 38.81 2.26 24.40
CA GLY A 101 39.28 3.64 24.51
C GLY A 101 40.49 3.91 23.61
N SER A 102 40.57 3.25 22.45
CA SER A 102 41.72 3.29 21.54
C SER A 102 41.78 4.61 20.75
N ASP A 103 43.00 5.13 20.55
CA ASP A 103 43.29 6.33 19.75
C ASP A 103 43.58 6.03 18.26
N ILE A 104 43.51 4.76 17.86
CA ILE A 104 43.78 4.33 16.50
C ILE A 104 42.79 4.95 15.53
N ASP A 105 43.30 5.53 14.43
CA ASP A 105 42.45 6.03 13.35
C ASP A 105 41.79 4.89 12.60
N ILE A 106 40.47 5.06 12.34
CA ILE A 106 39.69 4.14 11.53
C ILE A 106 39.25 4.85 10.27
N ILE A 107 39.60 4.26 9.12
CA ILE A 107 39.18 4.72 7.80
C ILE A 107 38.31 3.63 7.17
N VAL A 108 37.17 4.02 6.59
CA VAL A 108 36.27 3.06 5.92
C VAL A 108 36.19 3.42 4.44
N HIS A 109 36.55 2.48 3.58
CA HIS A 109 36.30 2.59 2.15
C HIS A 109 35.09 1.74 1.78
N PRO A 110 34.04 2.36 1.20
CA PRO A 110 32.83 1.64 0.83
C PRO A 110 33.07 0.67 -0.33
N GLY A 111 32.23 -0.34 -0.40
CA GLY A 111 32.18 -1.27 -1.52
C GLY A 111 30.76 -1.40 -2.09
N ILE A 112 30.61 -2.00 -3.27
CA ILE A 112 29.30 -2.32 -3.82
C ILE A 112 28.72 -3.49 -3.04
N SER A 113 27.58 -3.26 -2.41
CA SER A 113 26.87 -4.30 -1.64
C SER A 113 26.25 -5.37 -2.55
N ALA A 114 26.12 -6.57 -2.02
CA ALA A 114 25.52 -7.68 -2.76
C ALA A 114 24.07 -7.39 -3.21
N PHE A 115 23.28 -6.63 -2.42
CA PHE A 115 21.92 -6.26 -2.84
C PHE A 115 21.90 -5.28 -4.02
N GLN A 116 22.87 -4.36 -4.11
CA GLN A 116 23.02 -3.44 -5.24
C GLN A 116 23.39 -4.20 -6.52
N LYS A 117 24.31 -5.15 -6.41
CA LYS A 117 24.65 -6.05 -7.53
C LYS A 117 23.46 -6.90 -7.93
N ALA A 118 22.75 -7.49 -6.97
CA ALA A 118 21.54 -8.27 -7.25
C ALA A 118 20.48 -7.40 -7.94
N ALA A 119 20.25 -6.18 -7.49
CA ALA A 119 19.32 -5.27 -8.12
C ALA A 119 19.67 -4.95 -9.57
N SER A 120 20.96 -4.71 -9.87
CA SER A 120 21.42 -4.44 -11.24
C SER A 120 21.26 -5.64 -12.17
N LEU A 121 21.38 -6.85 -11.64
CA LEU A 121 21.16 -8.09 -12.40
C LEU A 121 19.68 -8.39 -12.64
N LEU A 122 18.82 -7.96 -11.73
CA LEU A 122 17.36 -8.09 -11.83
C LEU A 122 16.72 -6.98 -12.68
N GLY A 123 17.40 -5.85 -12.90
CA GLY A 123 16.89 -4.67 -13.60
C GLY A 123 16.96 -3.41 -12.74
N ALA A 124 15.81 -2.87 -12.33
CA ALA A 124 15.73 -1.69 -11.49
C ALA A 124 14.66 -1.82 -10.38
N PRO A 125 14.72 -2.85 -9.54
CA PRO A 125 13.68 -3.09 -8.51
C PRO A 125 13.74 -2.10 -7.35
N ILE A 126 14.91 -1.49 -7.07
CA ILE A 126 15.15 -0.59 -5.92
C ILE A 126 15.22 0.90 -6.33
N SER A 127 14.58 1.26 -7.43
CA SER A 127 14.57 2.66 -7.90
C SER A 127 13.57 3.57 -7.17
N HIS A 128 12.75 3.02 -6.30
CA HIS A 128 11.88 3.72 -5.34
C HIS A 128 12.34 3.44 -3.90
N ASP A 129 11.56 3.83 -2.89
CA ASP A 129 11.90 3.60 -1.49
C ASP A 129 12.06 2.11 -1.20
N PHE A 130 13.13 1.77 -0.51
CA PHE A 130 13.46 0.40 -0.18
C PHE A 130 14.07 0.28 1.22
N CYS A 131 14.02 -0.92 1.77
CA CYS A 131 14.72 -1.25 3.00
C CYS A 131 15.58 -2.51 2.83
N VAL A 132 16.53 -2.69 3.75
CA VAL A 132 17.43 -3.85 3.80
C VAL A 132 17.24 -4.55 5.13
N LEU A 133 16.93 -5.84 5.11
CA LEU A 133 16.74 -6.68 6.28
C LEU A 133 17.70 -7.88 6.27
N SER A 134 18.10 -8.32 7.45
CA SER A 134 18.81 -9.59 7.63
C SER A 134 17.95 -10.53 8.45
N LEU A 135 17.81 -11.78 8.01
CA LEU A 135 17.11 -12.83 8.76
C LEU A 135 18.03 -13.55 9.77
N SER A 136 19.27 -13.05 9.94
CA SER A 136 20.19 -13.61 10.93
C SER A 136 19.77 -13.26 12.35
N ASP A 137 19.41 -14.27 13.11
CA ASP A 137 19.01 -14.20 14.52
C ASP A 137 20.16 -14.47 15.53
N LEU A 138 21.40 -14.51 15.02
CA LEU A 138 22.59 -14.70 15.86
C LEU A 138 22.85 -13.54 16.82
N MET A 139 22.66 -12.31 16.35
CA MET A 139 22.94 -11.08 17.11
C MET A 139 21.67 -10.28 17.41
N THR A 140 20.56 -10.60 16.75
CA THR A 140 19.30 -9.87 16.85
C THR A 140 18.19 -10.84 17.22
N PRO A 141 17.43 -10.62 18.31
CA PRO A 141 16.31 -11.49 18.67
C PRO A 141 15.27 -11.55 17.55
N TRP A 142 14.74 -12.75 17.27
CA TRP A 142 13.77 -12.97 16.22
C TRP A 142 12.55 -12.05 16.32
N ALA A 143 12.01 -11.83 17.51
CA ALA A 143 10.86 -10.93 17.70
C ALA A 143 11.12 -9.51 17.18
N LEU A 144 12.35 -9.02 17.24
CA LEU A 144 12.72 -7.73 16.67
C LEU A 144 12.82 -7.78 15.14
N ILE A 145 13.35 -8.89 14.60
CA ILE A 145 13.40 -9.13 13.15
C ILE A 145 11.97 -9.19 12.60
N GLU A 146 11.08 -9.94 13.22
CA GLU A 146 9.68 -10.09 12.82
C GLU A 146 8.94 -8.74 12.82
N ARG A 147 9.14 -7.91 13.85
CA ARG A 147 8.58 -6.55 13.91
C ARG A 147 9.06 -5.67 12.75
N ARG A 148 10.35 -5.78 12.37
CA ARG A 148 10.91 -5.03 11.23
C ARG A 148 10.35 -5.53 9.89
N ILE A 149 10.17 -6.83 9.74
CA ILE A 149 9.54 -7.45 8.57
C ILE A 149 8.11 -6.92 8.41
N LYS A 150 7.34 -6.91 9.50
CA LYS A 150 5.97 -6.40 9.52
C LYS A 150 5.92 -4.94 9.10
N ALA A 151 6.74 -4.08 9.69
CA ALA A 151 6.81 -2.65 9.34
C ALA A 151 7.21 -2.42 7.88
N ALA A 152 8.12 -3.21 7.32
CA ALA A 152 8.51 -3.12 5.92
C ALA A 152 7.37 -3.53 4.96
N ALA A 153 6.59 -4.54 5.34
CA ALA A 153 5.43 -5.00 4.58
C ALA A 153 4.29 -3.98 4.63
N GLU A 154 3.95 -3.48 5.82
CA GLU A 154 2.90 -2.48 6.07
C GLU A 154 3.19 -1.14 5.34
N ALA A 155 4.45 -0.67 5.39
CA ALA A 155 4.87 0.56 4.73
C ALA A 155 5.11 0.41 3.22
N ASP A 156 4.84 -0.74 2.63
CA ASP A 156 5.01 -1.03 1.20
C ASP A 156 6.42 -0.79 0.64
N PHE A 157 7.49 -1.01 1.43
CA PHE A 157 8.86 -0.91 0.95
C PHE A 157 9.23 -2.07 0.04
N VAL A 158 10.00 -1.77 -1.03
CA VAL A 158 10.80 -2.82 -1.67
C VAL A 158 11.82 -3.33 -0.67
N THR A 159 11.91 -4.63 -0.46
CA THR A 159 12.69 -5.19 0.63
C THR A 159 13.81 -6.11 0.14
N ALA A 160 15.07 -5.71 0.39
CA ALA A 160 16.23 -6.56 0.15
C ALA A 160 16.51 -7.41 1.39
N VAL A 161 16.63 -8.72 1.22
CA VAL A 161 16.77 -9.69 2.31
C VAL A 161 18.13 -10.38 2.24
N TYR A 162 18.92 -10.21 3.30
CA TYR A 162 20.19 -10.88 3.54
C TYR A 162 20.04 -12.09 4.45
N ASN A 163 20.97 -13.03 4.34
CA ASN A 163 21.02 -14.23 5.14
C ASN A 163 19.66 -14.98 5.14
N PRO A 164 19.05 -15.20 3.97
CA PRO A 164 17.69 -15.71 3.90
C PRO A 164 17.55 -17.13 4.46
N ARG A 165 18.56 -17.98 4.29
CA ARG A 165 18.53 -19.38 4.73
C ARG A 165 19.91 -19.94 5.05
N SER A 166 19.97 -20.86 6.03
CA SER A 166 21.13 -21.69 6.36
C SER A 166 20.65 -23.03 6.93
N ASN A 167 21.55 -23.93 7.28
CA ASN A 167 21.20 -25.18 7.96
C ASN A 167 20.45 -24.95 9.29
N GLU A 168 20.81 -23.89 10.02
CA GLU A 168 20.19 -23.51 11.30
C GLU A 168 18.97 -22.56 11.10
N ARG A 169 18.91 -21.84 9.98
CA ARG A 169 17.85 -20.92 9.59
C ARG A 169 17.09 -21.46 8.40
N TYR A 170 16.10 -22.32 8.63
CA TYR A 170 15.37 -23.00 7.57
C TYR A 170 13.90 -22.59 7.45
N TRP A 171 13.33 -21.90 8.45
CA TRP A 171 11.93 -21.50 8.54
C TRP A 171 11.70 -19.97 8.46
N GLN A 172 12.73 -19.17 8.74
CA GLN A 172 12.60 -17.70 8.86
C GLN A 172 12.16 -17.04 7.57
N LEU A 173 12.57 -17.57 6.42
CA LEU A 173 12.14 -17.05 5.11
C LEU A 173 10.67 -17.36 4.83
N ASP A 174 10.18 -18.53 5.20
CA ASP A 174 8.78 -18.89 5.07
C ASP A 174 7.92 -18.00 5.98
N ARG A 175 8.39 -17.72 7.20
CA ARG A 175 7.71 -16.81 8.12
C ARG A 175 7.67 -15.37 7.60
N LEU A 176 8.75 -14.88 7.00
CA LEU A 176 8.76 -13.58 6.33
C LEU A 176 7.68 -13.51 5.24
N ARG A 177 7.60 -14.54 4.39
CA ARG A 177 6.58 -14.64 3.34
C ARG A 177 5.15 -14.57 3.91
N GLU A 178 4.86 -15.33 4.97
CA GLU A 178 3.58 -15.30 5.66
C GLU A 178 3.22 -13.88 6.16
N ILE A 179 4.18 -13.20 6.78
CA ILE A 179 3.97 -11.83 7.29
C ILE A 179 3.63 -10.88 6.13
N PHE A 180 4.39 -10.93 5.02
CA PHE A 180 4.11 -10.08 3.87
C PHE A 180 2.70 -10.31 3.30
N LEU A 181 2.26 -11.56 3.22
CA LEU A 181 0.91 -11.90 2.76
C LEU A 181 -0.17 -11.43 3.75
N ASN A 182 0.05 -11.58 5.05
CA ASN A 182 -0.89 -11.16 6.09
C ASN A 182 -1.03 -9.64 6.18
N GLU A 183 0.02 -8.87 5.83
CA GLU A 183 -0.01 -7.41 5.74
C GLU A 183 -0.51 -6.92 4.36
N GLY A 184 -1.11 -7.81 3.55
CA GLY A 184 -1.82 -7.43 2.32
C GLY A 184 -0.98 -7.42 1.04
N ARG A 185 0.26 -7.94 1.05
CA ARG A 185 1.02 -8.13 -0.19
C ARG A 185 0.34 -9.17 -1.08
N SER A 186 0.22 -8.84 -2.38
CA SER A 186 -0.34 -9.76 -3.36
C SER A 186 0.52 -11.04 -3.49
N LEU A 187 -0.13 -12.16 -3.71
CA LEU A 187 0.52 -13.43 -4.10
C LEU A 187 1.37 -13.27 -5.36
N ASP A 188 0.98 -12.38 -6.27
CA ASP A 188 1.66 -12.10 -7.54
C ASP A 188 2.77 -11.05 -7.40
N THR A 189 3.05 -10.55 -6.18
CA THR A 189 4.15 -9.60 -5.96
C THR A 189 5.46 -10.17 -6.50
N PRO A 190 6.17 -9.46 -7.42
CA PRO A 190 7.42 -9.94 -7.98
C PRO A 190 8.49 -10.09 -6.91
N VAL A 191 9.21 -11.21 -6.98
CA VAL A 191 10.36 -11.51 -6.13
C VAL A 191 11.54 -11.90 -7.02
N GLY A 192 12.62 -11.15 -6.92
CA GLY A 192 13.89 -11.50 -7.56
C GLY A 192 14.86 -12.06 -6.54
N TYR A 193 15.61 -13.12 -6.90
CA TYR A 193 16.72 -13.54 -6.10
C TYR A 193 17.96 -13.85 -6.93
N VAL A 194 19.10 -13.52 -6.37
CA VAL A 194 20.40 -13.71 -6.99
C VAL A 194 21.30 -14.48 -6.04
N ARG A 195 21.76 -15.62 -6.49
CA ARG A 195 22.71 -16.44 -5.77
C ARG A 195 24.11 -16.15 -6.30
N GLN A 196 25.07 -16.00 -5.41
CA GLN A 196 26.48 -15.71 -5.74
C GLN A 196 26.65 -14.45 -6.66
N ALA A 197 25.92 -13.38 -6.37
CA ALA A 197 25.98 -12.14 -7.14
C ALA A 197 27.43 -11.66 -7.35
N GLY A 198 27.85 -11.47 -8.60
CA GLY A 198 29.20 -11.08 -8.97
C GLY A 198 30.27 -12.14 -8.81
N ARG A 199 29.93 -13.42 -8.68
CA ARG A 199 30.86 -14.54 -8.48
C ARG A 199 30.62 -15.64 -9.50
N ASP A 200 31.60 -16.54 -9.61
CA ASP A 200 31.45 -17.76 -10.41
C ASP A 200 30.24 -18.57 -9.91
N GLY A 201 29.38 -18.98 -10.86
CA GLY A 201 28.14 -19.67 -10.56
C GLY A 201 26.98 -18.74 -10.19
N GLU A 202 27.06 -17.47 -10.57
CA GLU A 202 25.94 -16.52 -10.43
C GLU A 202 24.66 -17.04 -11.09
N THR A 203 23.56 -17.03 -10.37
CA THR A 203 22.23 -17.37 -10.90
C THR A 203 21.24 -16.28 -10.55
N VAL A 204 20.40 -15.91 -11.53
CA VAL A 204 19.37 -14.87 -11.38
C VAL A 204 18.01 -15.49 -11.67
N LYS A 205 17.05 -15.27 -10.78
CA LYS A 205 15.68 -15.77 -10.96
C LYS A 205 14.67 -14.71 -10.54
N ILE A 206 13.63 -14.54 -11.33
CA ILE A 206 12.46 -13.71 -11.02
C ILE A 206 11.26 -14.65 -10.90
N THR A 207 10.52 -14.50 -9.83
CA THR A 207 9.35 -15.29 -9.47
C THR A 207 8.30 -14.41 -8.81
N THR A 208 7.29 -14.98 -8.18
CA THR A 208 6.31 -14.25 -7.36
C THR A 208 6.41 -14.67 -5.90
N LEU A 209 5.77 -13.90 -5.02
CA LEU A 209 5.72 -14.22 -3.59
C LEU A 209 5.03 -15.57 -3.34
N ALA A 210 4.03 -15.93 -4.17
CA ALA A 210 3.37 -17.24 -4.13
C ALA A 210 4.29 -18.38 -4.55
N ALA A 211 5.06 -18.20 -5.63
CA ALA A 211 5.86 -19.25 -6.26
C ALA A 211 7.32 -19.29 -5.78
N LEU A 212 7.66 -18.52 -4.74
CA LEU A 212 9.00 -18.52 -4.15
C LEU A 212 9.31 -19.88 -3.52
N ASP A 213 10.18 -20.66 -4.17
CA ASP A 213 10.69 -21.92 -3.60
C ASP A 213 11.90 -21.64 -2.71
N THR A 214 11.72 -21.87 -1.42
CA THR A 214 12.78 -21.62 -0.41
C THR A 214 13.89 -22.67 -0.45
N LYS A 215 13.72 -23.80 -1.17
CA LYS A 215 14.72 -24.85 -1.29
C LYS A 215 15.92 -24.45 -2.15
N ASP A 216 15.70 -23.59 -3.14
CA ASP A 216 16.75 -23.08 -4.04
C ASP A 216 17.57 -21.94 -3.41
N ILE A 217 17.28 -21.57 -2.17
CA ILE A 217 17.86 -20.41 -1.48
C ILE A 217 18.83 -20.87 -0.39
N ASP A 218 20.00 -20.26 -0.37
CA ASP A 218 21.07 -20.52 0.60
C ASP A 218 21.65 -19.21 1.18
N MET A 219 22.73 -19.34 1.95
CA MET A 219 23.46 -18.21 2.57
C MET A 219 24.12 -17.26 1.58
N LEU A 220 24.33 -17.69 0.34
CA LEU A 220 24.96 -16.89 -0.72
C LEU A 220 23.93 -16.20 -1.60
N THR A 221 22.67 -16.23 -1.21
CA THR A 221 21.55 -15.65 -1.95
C THR A 221 21.12 -14.31 -1.34
N VAL A 222 20.87 -13.33 -2.19
CA VAL A 222 20.16 -12.08 -1.85
C VAL A 222 18.81 -12.11 -2.52
N ILE A 223 17.75 -11.79 -1.77
CA ILE A 223 16.38 -11.72 -2.27
C ILE A 223 15.94 -10.26 -2.31
N ILE A 224 15.22 -9.85 -3.35
CA ILE A 224 14.55 -8.56 -3.44
C ILE A 224 13.06 -8.81 -3.64
N ILE A 225 12.26 -8.45 -2.66
CA ILE A 225 10.80 -8.53 -2.69
C ILE A 225 10.27 -7.18 -3.15
N GLY A 226 9.49 -7.18 -4.21
CA GLY A 226 8.86 -5.98 -4.75
C GLY A 226 7.79 -5.39 -3.83
N ASN A 227 7.34 -4.20 -4.18
CA ASN A 227 6.18 -3.55 -3.54
C ASN A 227 4.95 -3.60 -4.47
N SER A 228 3.86 -2.93 -4.09
CA SER A 228 2.61 -2.87 -4.88
C SER A 228 2.79 -2.30 -6.30
N GLN A 229 3.85 -1.53 -6.55
CA GLN A 229 4.16 -0.90 -7.83
C GLN A 229 5.15 -1.73 -8.68
N THR A 230 5.81 -2.71 -8.09
CA THR A 230 6.84 -3.50 -8.77
C THR A 230 6.24 -4.37 -9.86
N LYS A 231 6.90 -4.42 -11.02
CA LYS A 231 6.51 -5.21 -12.19
C LYS A 231 7.63 -6.15 -12.61
N ALA A 232 7.26 -7.36 -13.00
CA ALA A 232 8.12 -8.27 -13.73
C ALA A 232 7.77 -8.15 -15.22
N LEU A 233 8.72 -7.70 -16.03
CA LEU A 233 8.54 -7.53 -17.48
C LEU A 233 9.14 -8.75 -18.18
N GLN A 234 8.34 -9.39 -19.03
CA GLN A 234 8.79 -10.45 -19.93
C GLN A 234 9.23 -9.81 -21.24
N CYS A 235 10.41 -10.18 -21.71
CA CYS A 235 10.90 -9.72 -23.00
C CYS A 235 10.66 -10.81 -24.04
N ASP A 236 9.69 -10.57 -24.93
CA ASP A 236 9.23 -11.55 -25.93
C ASP A 236 10.23 -11.85 -27.07
N ASN A 237 11.33 -11.11 -27.16
CA ASN A 237 12.22 -11.15 -28.33
C ASN A 237 13.46 -12.04 -28.18
N GLY A 238 13.53 -12.90 -27.15
CA GLY A 238 14.62 -13.91 -26.99
C GLY A 238 16.04 -13.34 -26.79
N ARG A 239 16.22 -12.03 -26.76
CA ARG A 239 17.50 -11.34 -26.52
C ARG A 239 17.53 -10.58 -25.19
N ASP A 240 16.39 -10.16 -24.69
CA ASP A 240 16.29 -9.43 -23.41
C ASP A 240 15.92 -10.38 -22.30
N LYS A 241 16.63 -10.30 -21.20
CA LYS A 241 16.32 -11.06 -19.97
C LYS A 241 15.06 -10.51 -19.34
N ASN A 242 14.26 -11.37 -18.73
CA ASN A 242 13.18 -10.91 -17.84
C ASN A 242 13.75 -9.92 -16.83
N VAL A 243 13.07 -8.80 -16.61
CA VAL A 243 13.53 -7.75 -15.71
C VAL A 243 12.45 -7.41 -14.67
N MET A 244 12.91 -7.00 -13.51
CA MET A 244 12.09 -6.54 -12.40
C MET A 244 12.30 -5.03 -12.21
N ILE A 245 11.24 -4.25 -12.25
CA ILE A 245 11.31 -2.79 -12.08
C ILE A 245 10.30 -2.30 -11.05
N THR A 246 10.67 -1.27 -10.29
CA THR A 246 9.73 -0.51 -9.45
C THR A 246 9.66 0.91 -10.04
N PRO A 247 8.56 1.28 -10.73
CA PRO A 247 8.44 2.57 -11.40
C PRO A 247 8.45 3.74 -10.42
N ARG A 248 9.10 4.84 -10.79
CA ARG A 248 9.04 6.12 -10.03
C ARG A 248 7.88 7.03 -10.44
N GLY A 249 6.98 6.54 -11.33
CA GLY A 249 5.81 7.29 -11.75
C GLY A 249 6.03 8.30 -12.86
N TYR A 250 7.16 8.25 -13.61
CA TYR A 250 7.41 9.19 -14.71
C TYR A 250 6.33 9.19 -15.79
N TYR A 251 5.69 8.04 -16.02
CA TYR A 251 4.62 7.86 -17.00
C TYR A 251 3.22 7.81 -16.39
N ALA A 252 3.08 8.10 -15.09
CA ALA A 252 1.79 8.06 -14.40
C ALA A 252 0.79 9.09 -14.96
N ASN A 253 1.29 10.15 -15.60
CA ASN A 253 0.48 11.24 -16.15
C ASN A 253 0.28 11.17 -17.68
N GLU A 254 0.84 10.17 -18.38
CA GLU A 254 0.70 10.06 -19.85
C GLU A 254 -0.69 9.58 -20.30
N ASN A 255 -1.45 8.95 -19.41
CA ASN A 255 -2.87 8.69 -19.58
C ASN A 255 -3.63 9.40 -18.46
N PRO A 256 -3.99 10.68 -18.60
CA PRO A 256 -4.82 11.35 -17.61
C PRO A 256 -6.13 10.57 -17.49
N PRO A 257 -6.62 10.33 -16.27
CA PRO A 257 -7.90 9.66 -16.07
C PRO A 257 -9.00 10.42 -16.83
N SER A 258 -9.95 9.69 -17.38
CA SER A 258 -11.15 10.26 -18.01
C SER A 258 -11.80 11.27 -17.05
N GLY A 259 -11.95 12.53 -17.46
CA GLY A 259 -12.48 13.58 -16.57
C GLY A 259 -11.55 14.79 -16.38
N GLY A 260 -10.41 14.86 -17.10
CA GLY A 260 -9.48 15.99 -17.01
C GLY A 260 -8.77 16.09 -15.65
N LEU A 261 -8.32 17.30 -15.29
CA LEU A 261 -7.57 17.55 -14.04
C LEU A 261 -8.40 17.21 -12.79
N GLY A 262 -9.71 17.51 -12.80
CA GLY A 262 -10.60 17.19 -11.69
C GLY A 262 -10.73 15.69 -11.43
N GLY A 263 -10.86 14.88 -12.49
CA GLY A 263 -10.88 13.43 -12.40
C GLY A 263 -9.58 12.84 -11.88
N ALA A 264 -8.43 13.40 -12.27
CA ALA A 264 -7.12 13.00 -11.78
C ALA A 264 -6.98 13.25 -10.26
N ILE A 265 -7.36 14.43 -9.79
CA ILE A 265 -7.35 14.80 -8.37
C ILE A 265 -8.26 13.87 -7.56
N MET A 266 -9.46 13.61 -8.07
CA MET A 266 -10.43 12.74 -7.38
C MET A 266 -9.94 11.29 -7.32
N THR A 267 -9.33 10.77 -8.39
CA THR A 267 -8.69 9.44 -8.40
C THR A 267 -7.55 9.35 -7.38
N GLN A 268 -6.71 10.38 -7.31
CA GLN A 268 -5.65 10.44 -6.31
C GLN A 268 -6.21 10.46 -4.89
N SER A 269 -7.26 11.27 -4.65
CA SER A 269 -7.95 11.31 -3.36
C SER A 269 -8.50 9.93 -2.95
N PHE A 270 -9.14 9.22 -3.88
CA PHE A 270 -9.67 7.87 -3.61
C PHE A 270 -8.58 6.86 -3.27
N ARG A 271 -7.42 6.93 -3.95
CA ARG A 271 -6.26 6.08 -3.63
C ARG A 271 -5.71 6.38 -2.23
N THR A 272 -5.61 7.67 -1.88
CA THR A 272 -5.19 8.09 -0.54
C THR A 272 -6.16 7.58 0.52
N ILE A 273 -7.47 7.79 0.34
CA ILE A 273 -8.51 7.29 1.25
C ILE A 273 -8.41 5.78 1.41
N LEU A 274 -8.27 5.03 0.30
CA LEU A 274 -8.16 3.57 0.34
C LEU A 274 -6.96 3.09 1.13
N SER A 275 -5.82 3.81 1.06
CA SER A 275 -4.61 3.48 1.82
C SER A 275 -4.73 3.78 3.32
N GLU A 276 -5.66 4.65 3.72
CA GLU A 276 -5.88 5.07 5.12
C GLU A 276 -7.11 4.42 5.77
N MET A 277 -7.96 3.73 4.99
CA MET A 277 -9.13 3.01 5.52
C MET A 277 -8.73 1.87 6.45
N LYS A 278 -9.47 1.71 7.54
CA LYS A 278 -9.33 0.58 8.49
C LYS A 278 -9.80 -0.75 7.87
N ARG A 279 -10.79 -0.69 6.97
CA ARG A 279 -11.44 -1.84 6.35
C ARG A 279 -11.47 -1.73 4.82
N PRO A 280 -10.30 -1.75 4.14
CA PRO A 280 -10.24 -1.58 2.67
C PRO A 280 -10.81 -2.78 1.88
N ASN A 281 -10.90 -3.96 2.52
CA ASN A 281 -11.28 -5.23 1.87
C ASN A 281 -12.78 -5.56 1.97
N ILE A 282 -13.66 -4.55 2.04
CA ILE A 282 -15.12 -4.74 1.93
C ILE A 282 -15.53 -4.95 0.45
N PRO A 283 -16.73 -5.51 0.18
CA PRO A 283 -17.25 -5.67 -1.20
C PRO A 283 -17.12 -4.40 -2.02
N ILE A 284 -16.81 -4.55 -3.31
CA ILE A 284 -16.40 -3.44 -4.19
C ILE A 284 -17.47 -2.37 -4.34
N ASP A 285 -18.73 -2.76 -4.39
CA ASP A 285 -19.90 -1.90 -4.45
C ASP A 285 -20.03 -1.04 -3.18
N LYS A 286 -19.89 -1.65 -1.99
CA LYS A 286 -19.88 -0.95 -0.71
C LYS A 286 -18.65 -0.05 -0.56
N ARG A 287 -17.48 -0.54 -0.99
CA ARG A 287 -16.24 0.24 -0.97
C ARG A 287 -16.34 1.50 -1.82
N TRP A 288 -16.96 1.42 -2.99
CA TRP A 288 -17.19 2.56 -3.86
C TRP A 288 -17.99 3.66 -3.18
N LEU A 289 -19.11 3.30 -2.55
CA LEU A 289 -19.93 4.25 -1.78
C LEU A 289 -19.15 4.83 -0.58
N MET A 290 -18.38 4.00 0.11
CA MET A 290 -17.56 4.41 1.24
C MET A 290 -16.48 5.43 0.83
N LEU A 291 -15.77 5.19 -0.27
CA LEU A 291 -14.78 6.12 -0.81
C LEU A 291 -15.40 7.48 -1.14
N HIS A 292 -16.56 7.48 -1.78
CA HIS A 292 -17.31 8.71 -2.05
C HIS A 292 -17.75 9.42 -0.76
N ALA A 293 -18.24 8.68 0.23
CA ALA A 293 -18.67 9.23 1.51
C ALA A 293 -17.51 9.88 2.27
N ILE A 294 -16.37 9.20 2.40
CA ILE A 294 -15.18 9.73 3.05
C ILE A 294 -14.62 10.93 2.28
N HIS A 295 -14.54 10.85 0.95
CA HIS A 295 -14.08 11.97 0.12
C HIS A 295 -14.90 13.24 0.33
N THR A 296 -16.24 13.10 0.40
CA THR A 296 -17.15 14.26 0.56
C THR A 296 -17.10 14.87 1.95
N THR A 297 -16.85 14.05 2.99
CA THR A 297 -16.91 14.49 4.38
C THR A 297 -15.54 14.73 5.00
N ALA A 298 -14.46 14.22 4.37
CA ALA A 298 -13.11 14.10 4.94
C ALA A 298 -13.11 13.44 6.33
N ASP A 299 -14.03 12.50 6.57
CA ASP A 299 -14.26 11.89 7.88
C ASP A 299 -14.26 10.35 7.79
N PHE A 300 -13.18 9.71 8.24
CA PHE A 300 -13.05 8.25 8.30
C PHE A 300 -14.03 7.56 9.25
N ASN A 301 -14.71 8.31 10.15
CA ASN A 301 -15.82 7.74 10.93
C ASN A 301 -16.98 7.25 10.05
N MET A 302 -17.02 7.61 8.77
CA MET A 302 -17.97 7.03 7.82
C MET A 302 -17.89 5.51 7.75
N GLU A 303 -16.71 4.91 7.94
CA GLU A 303 -16.55 3.45 8.02
C GLU A 303 -17.37 2.80 9.13
N ASP A 304 -17.63 3.54 10.21
CA ASP A 304 -18.35 3.03 11.38
C ASP A 304 -19.85 3.37 11.37
N ILE A 305 -20.26 4.42 10.63
CA ILE A 305 -21.63 4.92 10.64
C ILE A 305 -22.38 4.80 9.31
N LEU A 306 -21.69 4.50 8.20
CA LEU A 306 -22.34 4.24 6.91
C LEU A 306 -22.76 2.77 6.82
N HIS A 307 -24.03 2.53 7.10
CA HIS A 307 -24.64 1.21 6.96
C HIS A 307 -25.16 1.03 5.53
N ILE A 308 -24.71 -0.02 4.86
CA ILE A 308 -25.12 -0.39 3.50
C ILE A 308 -25.65 -1.83 3.57
N ASP A 309 -26.92 -2.03 3.30
CA ASP A 309 -27.50 -3.38 3.23
C ASP A 309 -26.76 -4.23 2.19
N ASP A 310 -26.70 -5.53 2.41
CA ASP A 310 -26.15 -6.46 1.43
C ASP A 310 -26.92 -6.35 0.12
N GLU A 311 -26.18 -6.31 -1.00
CA GLU A 311 -26.71 -6.17 -2.34
C GLU A 311 -27.46 -4.85 -2.64
N ALA A 312 -27.66 -3.92 -1.67
CA ALA A 312 -28.43 -2.71 -1.91
C ALA A 312 -27.86 -1.84 -3.05
N PRO A 313 -26.55 -1.56 -3.13
CA PRO A 313 -26.00 -0.80 -4.23
C PRO A 313 -26.22 -1.48 -5.59
N ALA A 314 -26.00 -2.79 -5.65
CA ALA A 314 -26.16 -3.59 -6.87
C ALA A 314 -27.63 -3.63 -7.34
N ARG A 315 -28.58 -3.87 -6.43
CA ARG A 315 -30.03 -3.89 -6.75
C ARG A 315 -30.56 -2.55 -7.24
N ILE A 316 -30.12 -1.44 -6.62
CA ILE A 316 -30.52 -0.11 -7.07
C ILE A 316 -29.89 0.18 -8.44
N PHE A 317 -28.60 -0.15 -8.64
CA PHE A 317 -27.92 0.05 -9.92
C PHE A 317 -28.51 -0.80 -11.05
N GLU A 318 -28.89 -2.04 -10.78
CA GLU A 318 -29.62 -2.90 -11.75
C GLU A 318 -30.95 -2.26 -12.15
N SER A 319 -31.68 -1.66 -11.20
CA SER A 319 -32.95 -0.94 -11.49
C SER A 319 -32.73 0.29 -12.35
N ILE A 320 -31.55 0.95 -12.24
CA ILE A 320 -31.12 2.02 -13.14
C ILE A 320 -30.88 1.47 -14.54
N ASN A 321 -30.03 0.45 -14.67
CA ASN A 321 -29.59 -0.10 -15.96
C ASN A 321 -30.73 -0.78 -16.74
N SER A 322 -31.66 -1.42 -16.04
CA SER A 322 -32.86 -2.01 -16.66
C SER A 322 -33.90 -0.96 -17.05
N GLY A 323 -33.68 0.29 -16.71
CA GLY A 323 -34.63 1.40 -16.95
C GLY A 323 -35.92 1.32 -16.10
N LYS A 324 -35.90 0.50 -15.02
CA LYS A 324 -37.00 0.40 -14.06
C LYS A 324 -37.05 1.66 -13.18
N LEU A 325 -35.92 2.18 -12.73
CA LEU A 325 -35.86 3.46 -12.00
C LEU A 325 -35.99 4.63 -12.95
N LYS A 326 -37.06 5.39 -12.82
CA LYS A 326 -37.35 6.61 -13.62
C LYS A 326 -37.24 7.88 -12.81
N THR A 327 -37.48 7.80 -11.51
CA THR A 327 -37.58 8.98 -10.67
C THR A 327 -36.81 8.82 -9.38
N ILE A 328 -36.01 9.83 -9.04
CA ILE A 328 -35.38 10.01 -7.73
C ILE A 328 -36.17 11.11 -7.00
N VAL A 329 -36.70 10.81 -5.83
CA VAL A 329 -37.42 11.76 -4.99
C VAL A 329 -36.53 12.17 -3.81
N THR A 330 -36.46 13.48 -3.58
CA THR A 330 -35.67 14.05 -2.47
C THR A 330 -36.52 14.83 -1.49
N ASP A 331 -36.09 14.91 -0.24
CA ASP A 331 -36.78 15.66 0.81
C ASP A 331 -36.59 17.18 0.70
N VAL A 332 -35.47 17.64 0.14
CA VAL A 332 -35.13 19.07 -0.03
C VAL A 332 -34.46 19.34 -1.36
N THR A 333 -34.60 20.55 -1.86
CA THR A 333 -34.04 21.00 -3.15
C THR A 333 -32.50 20.95 -3.19
N MET A 334 -31.86 21.10 -2.03
CA MET A 334 -30.39 21.03 -1.93
C MET A 334 -29.85 19.65 -2.33
N VAL A 335 -30.57 18.56 -2.07
CA VAL A 335 -30.20 17.22 -2.52
C VAL A 335 -30.28 17.12 -4.03
N VAL A 336 -31.38 17.59 -4.64
CA VAL A 336 -31.54 17.65 -6.11
C VAL A 336 -30.38 18.40 -6.75
N SER A 337 -30.02 19.56 -6.17
CA SER A 337 -28.94 20.41 -6.69
C SER A 337 -27.57 19.74 -6.64
N GLY A 338 -27.37 18.79 -5.72
CA GLY A 338 -26.14 17.99 -5.59
C GLY A 338 -26.09 16.75 -6.49
N ILE A 339 -27.21 16.34 -7.09
CA ILE A 339 -27.26 15.22 -8.02
C ILE A 339 -26.79 15.69 -9.41
N ARG A 340 -25.88 14.93 -10.02
CA ARG A 340 -25.24 15.27 -11.29
C ARG A 340 -26.23 15.24 -12.44
N LYS A 341 -26.49 16.39 -13.04
CA LYS A 341 -27.45 16.54 -14.17
C LYS A 341 -27.02 15.71 -15.38
N ALA A 342 -25.73 15.65 -15.67
CA ALA A 342 -25.20 14.86 -16.78
C ALA A 342 -25.49 13.35 -16.58
N ALA A 343 -25.35 12.84 -15.36
CA ALA A 343 -25.68 11.45 -15.02
C ALA A 343 -27.20 11.20 -15.19
N LEU A 344 -28.04 12.07 -14.66
CA LEU A 344 -29.49 11.97 -14.80
C LEU A 344 -29.92 11.94 -16.28
N SER A 345 -29.37 12.86 -17.11
CA SER A 345 -29.64 12.89 -18.53
C SER A 345 -29.18 11.64 -19.27
N ARG A 346 -27.98 11.16 -18.96
CA ARG A 346 -27.42 9.92 -19.55
C ARG A 346 -28.25 8.68 -19.23
N LEU A 347 -28.80 8.62 -18.02
CA LEU A 347 -29.55 7.46 -17.54
C LEU A 347 -31.06 7.58 -17.77
N GLY A 348 -31.55 8.72 -18.27
CA GLY A 348 -32.98 8.98 -18.47
C GLY A 348 -33.79 9.00 -17.18
N ILE A 349 -33.19 9.49 -16.09
CA ILE A 349 -33.79 9.59 -14.76
C ILE A 349 -34.10 11.04 -14.44
N GLU A 350 -35.25 11.30 -13.79
CA GLU A 350 -35.64 12.59 -13.30
C GLU A 350 -35.46 12.70 -11.79
N ALA A 351 -34.89 13.81 -11.28
CA ALA A 351 -34.78 14.07 -9.85
C ALA A 351 -35.80 15.14 -9.45
N LYS A 352 -36.69 14.84 -8.50
CA LYS A 352 -37.79 15.68 -8.05
C LYS A 352 -37.73 15.99 -6.56
N CYS A 353 -38.08 17.22 -6.22
CA CYS A 353 -38.39 17.64 -4.87
C CYS A 353 -39.73 18.39 -4.85
N TYR A 354 -40.67 17.92 -4.11
CA TYR A 354 -42.03 18.47 -4.05
C TYR A 354 -42.19 19.66 -3.10
N LEU A 355 -41.14 20.04 -2.38
CA LEU A 355 -41.21 21.08 -1.34
C LEU A 355 -41.76 22.43 -1.81
N GLN A 356 -41.63 22.75 -3.13
CA GLN A 356 -42.10 23.97 -3.74
C GLN A 356 -43.44 23.80 -4.51
N ASP A 357 -44.00 22.61 -4.53
CA ASP A 357 -45.30 22.35 -5.14
C ASP A 357 -46.41 23.12 -4.37
N SER A 358 -47.29 23.79 -5.09
CA SER A 358 -48.36 24.57 -4.47
C SER A 358 -49.30 23.75 -3.58
N ARG A 359 -49.54 22.49 -3.94
CA ARG A 359 -50.35 21.53 -3.17
C ARG A 359 -49.75 21.19 -1.79
N VAL A 360 -48.45 21.30 -1.65
CA VAL A 360 -47.75 21.02 -0.39
C VAL A 360 -48.12 21.99 0.72
N ALA A 361 -48.24 23.26 0.40
CA ALA A 361 -48.61 24.28 1.38
C ALA A 361 -50.02 24.01 1.96
N GLU A 362 -50.99 23.78 1.06
CA GLU A 362 -52.37 23.46 1.41
C GLU A 362 -52.49 22.16 2.22
N MET A 363 -51.77 21.12 1.78
CA MET A 363 -51.75 19.81 2.46
C MET A 363 -51.11 19.91 3.87
N SER A 364 -50.03 20.66 3.99
CA SER A 364 -49.34 20.92 5.26
C SER A 364 -50.25 21.58 6.28
N GLU A 365 -50.97 22.61 5.87
CA GLU A 365 -51.93 23.34 6.70
C GLU A 365 -53.13 22.47 7.06
N LYS A 366 -53.76 21.83 6.10
CA LYS A 366 -54.93 20.99 6.24
C LYS A 366 -54.73 19.82 7.22
N TYR A 367 -53.58 19.17 7.20
CA TYR A 367 -53.28 17.96 8.01
C TYR A 367 -52.37 18.24 9.20
N GLY A 368 -51.92 19.49 9.41
CA GLY A 368 -51.05 19.84 10.55
C GLY A 368 -49.69 19.12 10.48
N ILE A 369 -49.15 18.88 9.29
CA ILE A 369 -47.89 18.18 9.05
C ILE A 369 -46.82 19.14 8.46
N THR A 370 -45.56 18.73 8.51
CA THR A 370 -44.50 19.54 7.89
C THR A 370 -44.61 19.55 6.36
N ARG A 371 -44.13 20.62 5.73
CA ARG A 371 -44.09 20.70 4.25
C ARG A 371 -43.31 19.55 3.61
N THR A 372 -42.26 19.08 4.28
CA THR A 372 -41.48 17.93 3.81
C THR A 372 -42.26 16.62 3.89
N GLN A 373 -43.09 16.41 4.92
CA GLN A 373 -44.00 15.26 5.00
C GLN A 373 -45.07 15.34 3.89
N ALA A 374 -45.70 16.52 3.70
CA ALA A 374 -46.66 16.71 2.64
C ALA A 374 -46.07 16.46 1.24
N GLY A 375 -44.81 16.90 1.02
CA GLY A 375 -44.07 16.65 -0.21
C GLY A 375 -43.82 15.16 -0.47
N ILE A 376 -43.51 14.35 0.56
CA ILE A 376 -43.36 12.91 0.42
C ILE A 376 -44.70 12.22 0.14
N ARG A 377 -45.82 12.67 0.73
CA ARG A 377 -47.16 12.14 0.38
C ARG A 377 -47.47 12.31 -1.10
N LEU A 378 -47.30 13.53 -1.62
CA LEU A 378 -47.46 13.79 -3.05
C LEU A 378 -46.51 12.97 -3.93
N ALA A 379 -45.26 12.89 -3.53
CA ALA A 379 -44.26 12.10 -4.24
C ALA A 379 -44.63 10.62 -4.35
N VAL A 380 -45.16 10.04 -3.28
CA VAL A 380 -45.58 8.62 -3.24
C VAL A 380 -46.86 8.41 -4.08
N GLU A 381 -47.78 9.39 -4.11
CA GLU A 381 -48.97 9.30 -5.00
C GLU A 381 -48.56 9.26 -6.46
N GLU A 382 -47.53 9.99 -6.87
CA GLU A 382 -47.08 10.07 -8.27
C GLU A 382 -46.00 9.02 -8.62
N HIS A 383 -45.11 8.66 -7.66
CA HIS A 383 -43.97 7.80 -7.86
C HIS A 383 -43.77 6.85 -6.68
N PRO A 384 -44.65 5.88 -6.44
CA PRO A 384 -44.57 4.98 -5.27
C PRO A 384 -43.35 4.06 -5.27
N ASP A 385 -42.72 3.85 -6.41
CA ASP A 385 -41.58 3.00 -6.68
C ASP A 385 -40.25 3.76 -6.93
N ALA A 386 -40.22 5.05 -6.59
CA ALA A 386 -39.02 5.86 -6.76
C ALA A 386 -37.83 5.40 -5.88
N LEU A 387 -36.63 5.90 -6.20
CA LEU A 387 -35.53 5.95 -5.25
C LEU A 387 -35.70 7.18 -4.36
N PHE A 388 -35.91 7.00 -3.07
CA PHE A 388 -36.08 8.08 -2.11
C PHE A 388 -34.77 8.43 -1.42
N VAL A 389 -34.39 9.73 -1.46
CA VAL A 389 -33.11 10.25 -0.96
C VAL A 389 -33.36 11.37 0.06
N PHE A 390 -33.01 11.12 1.32
CA PHE A 390 -33.22 12.04 2.43
C PHE A 390 -31.88 12.62 2.90
N GLY A 391 -31.75 13.94 2.85
CA GLY A 391 -30.56 14.65 3.27
C GLY A 391 -30.78 15.59 4.46
N ASN A 392 -32.02 15.95 4.78
CA ASN A 392 -32.26 16.96 5.81
C ASN A 392 -33.41 16.61 6.76
N ALA A 393 -34.57 16.16 6.25
CA ALA A 393 -35.81 16.10 7.02
C ALA A 393 -36.14 14.72 7.59
N PRO A 394 -35.91 14.48 8.92
CA PRO A 394 -36.27 13.23 9.56
C PRO A 394 -37.77 12.93 9.52
N THR A 395 -38.61 13.98 9.58
CA THR A 395 -40.06 13.85 9.50
C THR A 395 -40.54 13.34 8.15
N ALA A 396 -39.86 13.72 7.07
CA ALA A 396 -40.11 13.21 5.74
C ALA A 396 -39.78 11.71 5.61
N LEU A 397 -38.69 11.28 6.21
CA LEU A 397 -38.29 9.85 6.25
C LEU A 397 -39.30 9.02 7.07
N LEU A 398 -39.75 9.53 8.22
CA LEU A 398 -40.81 8.88 9.02
C LEU A 398 -42.12 8.77 8.22
N GLU A 399 -42.49 9.80 7.47
CA GLU A 399 -43.70 9.79 6.62
C GLU A 399 -43.59 8.69 5.54
N LEU A 400 -42.41 8.54 4.89
CA LEU A 400 -42.21 7.45 3.94
C LEU A 400 -42.38 6.09 4.63
N CYS A 401 -41.84 5.90 5.83
CA CYS A 401 -41.99 4.66 6.61
C CYS A 401 -43.46 4.35 6.89
N GLU A 402 -44.27 5.35 7.24
CA GLU A 402 -45.71 5.16 7.44
C GLU A 402 -46.44 4.77 6.17
N LEU A 403 -46.08 5.39 5.03
CA LEU A 403 -46.67 5.06 3.74
C LEU A 403 -46.26 3.64 3.27
N MET A 404 -45.03 3.22 3.52
CA MET A 404 -44.57 1.85 3.28
C MET A 404 -45.32 0.84 4.14
N ARG A 405 -45.49 1.12 5.44
CA ARG A 405 -46.22 0.26 6.38
C ARG A 405 -47.66 0.04 5.94
N HIS A 406 -48.29 1.03 5.31
CA HIS A 406 -49.66 0.96 4.79
C HIS A 406 -49.74 0.43 3.35
N GLY A 407 -48.62 -0.05 2.79
CA GLY A 407 -48.58 -0.58 1.41
C GLY A 407 -48.82 0.46 0.32
N LYS A 408 -48.58 1.76 0.60
CA LYS A 408 -48.78 2.84 -0.37
C LYS A 408 -47.47 3.19 -1.11
N ALA A 409 -46.34 2.91 -0.53
CA ALA A 409 -45.03 3.13 -1.11
C ALA A 409 -44.27 1.81 -1.21
N HIS A 410 -43.60 1.59 -2.35
CA HIS A 410 -42.78 0.41 -2.67
C HIS A 410 -41.42 0.83 -3.25
N PRO A 411 -40.58 1.55 -2.48
CA PRO A 411 -39.36 2.14 -3.00
C PRO A 411 -38.44 1.12 -3.65
N ILE A 412 -37.84 1.45 -4.79
CA ILE A 412 -36.71 0.70 -5.35
C ILE A 412 -35.52 0.71 -4.39
N GLY A 413 -35.37 1.78 -3.62
CA GLY A 413 -34.38 1.90 -2.55
C GLY A 413 -34.55 3.19 -1.74
N VAL A 414 -33.86 3.24 -0.61
CA VAL A 414 -33.86 4.42 0.27
C VAL A 414 -32.42 4.79 0.65
N ILE A 415 -32.04 6.04 0.40
CA ILE A 415 -30.81 6.66 0.93
C ILE A 415 -31.22 7.55 2.10
N ALA A 416 -30.90 7.14 3.32
CA ALA A 416 -31.31 7.81 4.54
C ALA A 416 -30.12 8.50 5.23
N ALA A 417 -29.94 9.77 4.92
CA ALA A 417 -28.89 10.60 5.51
C ALA A 417 -29.43 11.92 6.13
N PRO A 418 -30.63 11.97 6.75
CA PRO A 418 -31.06 13.20 7.39
C PRO A 418 -30.11 13.55 8.54
N VAL A 419 -29.89 14.85 8.75
CA VAL A 419 -29.01 15.41 9.79
C VAL A 419 -29.83 16.17 10.83
N GLY A 420 -29.41 16.15 12.10
CA GLY A 420 -30.03 16.96 13.14
C GLY A 420 -30.11 16.29 14.51
N PHE A 421 -31.00 16.85 15.37
CA PHE A 421 -31.05 16.47 16.78
C PHE A 421 -32.43 15.96 17.23
N VAL A 422 -33.47 16.19 16.44
CA VAL A 422 -34.86 15.79 16.76
C VAL A 422 -35.33 14.74 15.76
N HIS A 423 -35.77 13.59 16.23
CA HIS A 423 -36.27 12.45 15.47
C HIS A 423 -35.31 11.87 14.40
N VAL A 424 -34.04 12.26 14.37
CA VAL A 424 -33.10 11.82 13.33
C VAL A 424 -32.76 10.35 13.49
N LYS A 425 -32.40 9.92 14.72
CA LYS A 425 -32.09 8.52 15.00
C LYS A 425 -33.30 7.62 14.81
N GLU A 426 -34.44 8.07 15.31
CA GLU A 426 -35.70 7.35 15.25
C GLU A 426 -36.13 7.10 13.79
N SER A 427 -36.01 8.10 12.91
CA SER A 427 -36.35 7.95 11.51
C SER A 427 -35.46 6.94 10.79
N LYS A 428 -34.16 6.92 11.12
CA LYS A 428 -33.20 5.96 10.58
C LYS A 428 -33.44 4.53 11.10
N TYR A 429 -33.83 4.40 12.37
CA TYR A 429 -34.23 3.10 12.92
C TYR A 429 -35.55 2.62 12.31
N ALA A 430 -36.50 3.51 12.07
CA ALA A 430 -37.77 3.14 11.45
C ALA A 430 -37.57 2.55 10.05
N VAL A 431 -36.74 3.17 9.20
CA VAL A 431 -36.47 2.63 7.85
C VAL A 431 -35.69 1.32 7.88
N LYS A 432 -34.86 1.09 8.89
CA LYS A 432 -34.13 -0.18 9.08
C LYS A 432 -35.06 -1.39 9.23
N SER A 433 -36.27 -1.20 9.76
CA SER A 433 -37.22 -2.31 10.00
C SER A 433 -37.81 -2.92 8.73
N PHE A 434 -37.64 -2.29 7.56
CA PHE A 434 -38.16 -2.79 6.30
C PHE A 434 -37.09 -3.64 5.58
N SER A 435 -37.07 -4.95 5.80
CA SER A 435 -36.07 -5.88 5.25
C SER A 435 -36.07 -5.96 3.72
N ASP A 436 -37.23 -5.75 3.10
CA ASP A 436 -37.41 -5.98 1.66
C ASP A 436 -36.95 -4.81 0.77
N VAL A 437 -36.71 -3.63 1.37
CA VAL A 437 -36.29 -2.41 0.68
C VAL A 437 -34.79 -2.22 0.82
N PRO A 438 -34.04 -2.11 -0.29
CA PRO A 438 -32.62 -1.81 -0.25
C PRO A 438 -32.33 -0.45 0.41
N LYS A 439 -31.41 -0.43 1.37
CA LYS A 439 -31.14 0.79 2.17
C LYS A 439 -29.66 1.12 2.26
N ILE A 440 -29.38 2.42 2.24
CA ILE A 440 -28.08 3.00 2.57
C ILE A 440 -28.34 4.08 3.62
N ILE A 441 -27.78 3.92 4.81
CA ILE A 441 -28.13 4.74 5.97
C ILE A 441 -26.84 5.33 6.58
N VAL A 442 -26.80 6.64 6.75
CA VAL A 442 -25.80 7.30 7.59
C VAL A 442 -26.31 7.31 9.01
N GLU A 443 -25.84 6.41 9.85
CA GLU A 443 -26.34 6.21 11.23
C GLU A 443 -26.09 7.40 12.16
N GLY A 444 -26.80 7.41 13.27
CA GLY A 444 -26.66 8.45 14.29
C GLY A 444 -27.23 9.80 13.83
N ARG A 445 -26.59 10.91 14.28
CA ARG A 445 -27.04 12.28 14.01
C ARG A 445 -26.37 12.91 12.79
N LYS A 446 -25.27 12.33 12.32
CA LYS A 446 -24.54 12.78 11.13
C LYS A 446 -25.35 12.49 9.87
N GLY A 447 -25.10 13.27 8.82
CA GLY A 447 -25.79 13.21 7.54
C GLY A 447 -25.68 14.55 6.82
N GLY A 448 -26.66 14.86 5.98
CA GLY A 448 -26.76 16.12 5.27
C GLY A 448 -27.00 15.94 3.78
N SER A 449 -27.46 17.00 3.15
CA SER A 449 -27.80 17.00 1.70
C SER A 449 -26.60 16.63 0.83
N ASN A 450 -25.40 17.05 1.21
CA ASN A 450 -24.15 16.71 0.52
C ASN A 450 -23.93 15.21 0.44
N ILE A 451 -23.94 14.55 1.58
CA ILE A 451 -23.67 13.10 1.64
C ILE A 451 -24.78 12.29 0.96
N ALA A 452 -26.04 12.73 1.10
CA ALA A 452 -27.19 12.11 0.43
C ALA A 452 -27.03 12.16 -1.10
N ALA A 453 -26.72 13.33 -1.66
CA ALA A 453 -26.48 13.50 -3.08
C ALA A 453 -25.24 12.74 -3.56
N THR A 454 -24.17 12.71 -2.75
CA THR A 454 -22.94 11.96 -3.06
C THR A 454 -23.20 10.47 -3.16
N LEU A 455 -23.92 9.87 -2.21
CA LEU A 455 -24.28 8.45 -2.25
C LEU A 455 -25.14 8.11 -3.47
N CYS A 456 -26.08 8.99 -3.83
CA CYS A 456 -26.87 8.86 -5.03
C CYS A 456 -26.00 8.89 -6.30
N ASN A 457 -25.08 9.85 -6.40
CA ASN A 457 -24.12 9.94 -7.51
C ASN A 457 -23.19 8.72 -7.60
N ALA A 458 -22.75 8.19 -6.46
CA ALA A 458 -21.91 7.01 -6.41
C ALA A 458 -22.63 5.77 -6.96
N ILE A 459 -23.91 5.58 -6.65
CA ILE A 459 -24.71 4.49 -7.21
C ILE A 459 -24.84 4.63 -8.73
N MET A 460 -25.08 5.82 -9.24
CA MET A 460 -25.22 6.07 -10.70
C MET A 460 -23.94 5.82 -11.50
N THR A 461 -22.79 5.63 -10.83
CA THR A 461 -21.48 5.35 -11.42
C THR A 461 -20.83 4.10 -10.85
N LEU A 462 -21.63 3.15 -10.38
CA LEU A 462 -21.13 1.93 -9.72
C LEU A 462 -20.26 1.05 -10.64
N ASP A 463 -20.47 1.10 -11.94
CA ASP A 463 -19.65 0.42 -12.94
C ASP A 463 -18.22 0.97 -13.06
N ASP A 464 -17.91 2.14 -12.48
CA ASP A 464 -16.55 2.68 -12.39
C ASP A 464 -15.76 2.18 -11.17
N ALA A 465 -16.42 1.43 -10.28
CA ALA A 465 -15.86 1.00 -9.01
C ALA A 465 -14.62 0.08 -9.16
N GLU A 466 -14.64 -0.84 -10.12
CA GLU A 466 -13.54 -1.81 -10.35
C GLU A 466 -12.23 -1.11 -10.72
N GLN A 467 -12.32 -0.06 -11.53
CA GLN A 467 -11.15 0.67 -12.02
C GLN A 467 -10.79 1.87 -11.16
N ILE A 468 -11.57 2.13 -10.09
CA ILE A 468 -11.44 3.34 -9.25
C ILE A 468 -11.31 4.59 -10.13
N LYS A 469 -12.28 4.80 -11.04
CA LYS A 469 -12.35 5.95 -11.94
C LYS A 469 -13.49 6.90 -11.54
N PRO A 470 -13.36 7.63 -10.41
CA PRO A 470 -14.36 8.65 -10.07
C PRO A 470 -14.28 9.79 -11.08
N GLY A 471 -15.41 10.46 -11.29
CA GLY A 471 -15.42 11.68 -12.09
C GLY A 471 -16.04 11.55 -13.48
N ARG A 472 -16.62 10.40 -13.83
CA ARG A 472 -17.56 10.34 -14.95
C ARG A 472 -18.71 11.32 -14.66
N ASP A 473 -19.16 12.06 -15.64
CA ASP A 473 -20.24 13.03 -15.53
C ASP A 473 -19.90 14.32 -14.71
N PHE A 474 -18.60 14.68 -14.62
CA PHE A 474 -18.20 16.01 -14.14
C PHE A 474 -18.30 17.06 -15.24
#